data_ef2680642c6d4ffdc9d6f5e8e7c1c8f0
#
_entry.id   ef2680642c6d4ffdc9d6f5e8e7c1c8f0
#
_cell.length_a   1.000
_cell.length_b   1.000
_cell.length_c   1.000
_cell.angle_alpha   90.00
_cell.angle_beta   90.00
_cell.angle_gamma   90.00
#
_symmetry.space_group_name_H-M   'P 1'
#
loop_
_entity.id
_entity.type
_entity.pdbx_description
1 polymer ?
#
loop_
_entity_poly.entity_id
_entity_poly.type
_entity_poly.pdbx_seq_one_letter_code
_entity_poly.pdbx_strand_id
1 'polypeptide(L)'
;SRIAAQVPDEVCTLLASSLRKNEYLTEDAFDPLLSYCILKGNADSFCNYLDVSGNLTERIVNRSNEINGFLQAASLLKTKELTQTRIQRALLHIILEIRNVPSAVPYARVLGFRRESSSLLKEIKRSSSIPLLTKLADADSLLDETGLKLLAETTFASNLYEKLLCQKSGKKFIHEYQKQLVLI
;
A
#
# COMPACT_ATOMS: atom_id res chain seq x y z
N SER A 1 -8.56 25.26 -2.99
CA SER A 1 -8.23 24.07 -2.15
C SER A 1 -6.92 24.37 -1.39
N ARG A 2 -6.75 23.83 -0.17
CA ARG A 2 -5.50 24.02 0.62
C ARG A 2 -4.25 23.56 -0.12
N ILE A 3 -4.37 22.58 -0.99
CA ILE A 3 -3.27 22.05 -1.81
C ILE A 3 -2.80 23.08 -2.84
N ALA A 4 -3.69 23.83 -3.48
CA ALA A 4 -3.36 24.82 -4.49
C ALA A 4 -2.42 25.92 -3.97
N ALA A 5 -2.47 26.24 -2.67
CA ALA A 5 -1.58 27.21 -2.04
C ALA A 5 -0.20 26.66 -1.63
N GLN A 6 0.01 25.34 -1.77
CA GLN A 6 1.20 24.64 -1.27
C GLN A 6 2.03 23.98 -2.39
N VAL A 7 1.54 23.98 -3.63
CA VAL A 7 2.20 23.36 -4.77
C VAL A 7 2.29 24.36 -5.94
N PRO A 8 3.29 24.25 -6.84
CA PRO A 8 3.36 25.02 -8.07
C PRO A 8 2.10 24.87 -8.93
N ASP A 9 1.76 25.91 -9.71
CA ASP A 9 0.53 25.93 -10.54
C ASP A 9 0.46 24.77 -11.54
N GLU A 10 1.58 24.36 -12.11
CA GLU A 10 1.68 23.21 -13.01
C GLU A 10 1.28 21.91 -12.31
N VAL A 11 1.74 21.70 -11.07
CA VAL A 11 1.40 20.54 -10.25
C VAL A 11 -0.08 20.60 -9.87
N CYS A 12 -0.61 21.76 -9.51
CA CYS A 12 -2.01 21.95 -9.21
C CYS A 12 -2.91 21.60 -10.41
N THR A 13 -2.51 22.01 -11.62
CA THR A 13 -3.21 21.71 -12.87
C THR A 13 -3.18 20.22 -13.18
N LEU A 14 -2.03 19.57 -13.00
CA LEU A 14 -1.89 18.12 -13.16
C LEU A 14 -2.81 17.35 -12.20
N LEU A 15 -2.76 17.67 -10.91
CA LEU A 15 -3.61 17.05 -9.89
C LEU A 15 -5.10 17.23 -10.20
N ALA A 16 -5.52 18.43 -10.60
CA ALA A 16 -6.90 18.71 -10.97
C ALA A 16 -7.34 17.92 -12.22
N SER A 17 -6.44 17.73 -13.18
CA SER A 17 -6.68 16.89 -14.36
C SER A 17 -6.85 15.42 -13.98
N SER A 18 -5.94 14.89 -13.17
CA SER A 18 -5.97 13.48 -12.72
C SER A 18 -7.21 13.19 -11.86
N LEU A 19 -7.65 14.15 -11.04
CA LEU A 19 -8.89 14.04 -10.29
C LEU A 19 -10.11 13.90 -11.21
N ARG A 20 -10.20 14.76 -12.22
CA ARG A 20 -11.30 14.70 -13.20
C ARG A 20 -11.34 13.41 -14.02
N LYS A 21 -10.17 12.80 -14.25
CA LYS A 21 -10.04 11.53 -14.98
C LYS A 21 -10.17 10.29 -14.09
N ASN A 22 -10.43 10.45 -12.78
CA ASN A 22 -10.44 9.35 -11.81
C ASN A 22 -9.15 8.50 -11.83
N GLU A 23 -7.98 9.15 -11.92
CA GLU A 23 -6.67 8.48 -12.02
C GLU A 23 -6.01 8.19 -10.67
N TYR A 24 -6.69 8.47 -9.56
CA TYR A 24 -6.24 8.11 -8.22
C TYR A 24 -7.41 7.77 -7.29
N LEU A 25 -7.10 7.04 -6.23
CA LEU A 25 -8.06 6.72 -5.18
C LEU A 25 -8.03 7.76 -4.07
N THR A 26 -9.17 7.97 -3.48
CA THR A 26 -9.36 8.62 -2.18
C THR A 26 -9.64 7.54 -1.13
N GLU A 27 -9.52 7.90 0.14
CA GLU A 27 -9.58 6.95 1.25
C GLU A 27 -10.95 6.24 1.37
N ASP A 28 -12.01 6.83 0.86
CA ASP A 28 -13.37 6.26 0.80
C ASP A 28 -13.44 4.96 -0.03
N ALA A 29 -12.49 4.75 -0.94
CA ALA A 29 -12.39 3.49 -1.68
C ALA A 29 -12.13 2.27 -0.76
N PHE A 30 -11.63 2.51 0.44
CA PHE A 30 -11.34 1.47 1.44
C PHE A 30 -12.49 1.22 2.44
N ASP A 31 -13.57 2.01 2.41
CA ASP A 31 -14.68 1.90 3.35
C ASP A 31 -15.32 0.50 3.40
N PRO A 32 -15.69 -0.13 2.26
CA PRO A 32 -16.25 -1.47 2.28
C PRO A 32 -15.26 -2.55 2.74
N LEU A 33 -13.96 -2.37 2.43
CA LEU A 33 -12.92 -3.30 2.89
C LEU A 33 -12.72 -3.20 4.39
N LEU A 34 -12.69 -2.00 4.94
CA LEU A 34 -12.61 -1.78 6.38
C LEU A 34 -13.84 -2.37 7.09
N SER A 35 -15.03 -2.12 6.57
CA SER A 35 -16.28 -2.68 7.12
C SER A 35 -16.24 -4.21 7.17
N TYR A 36 -15.77 -4.85 6.08
CA TYR A 36 -15.58 -6.29 6.05
C TYR A 36 -14.61 -6.78 7.13
N CYS A 37 -13.45 -6.11 7.27
CA CYS A 37 -12.45 -6.47 8.27
C CYS A 37 -12.97 -6.31 9.71
N ILE A 38 -13.70 -5.22 9.98
CA ILE A 38 -14.30 -4.96 11.30
C ILE A 38 -15.34 -6.02 11.67
N LEU A 39 -16.22 -6.38 10.74
CA LEU A 39 -17.27 -7.40 10.97
C LEU A 39 -16.70 -8.80 11.14
N LYS A 40 -15.61 -9.13 10.44
CA LYS A 40 -14.98 -10.45 10.50
C LYS A 40 -14.05 -10.58 11.72
N GLY A 41 -13.44 -9.47 12.15
CA GLY A 41 -12.38 -9.46 13.17
C GLY A 41 -12.93 -9.48 14.61
N ASN A 42 -12.02 -9.76 15.53
CA ASN A 42 -12.22 -9.69 16.97
C ASN A 42 -10.95 -9.15 17.64
N ALA A 43 -10.96 -9.00 18.98
CA ALA A 43 -9.82 -8.47 19.73
C ALA A 43 -8.53 -9.28 19.47
N ASP A 44 -8.61 -10.62 19.48
CA ASP A 44 -7.45 -11.49 19.29
C ASP A 44 -6.87 -11.39 17.88
N SER A 45 -7.71 -11.15 16.88
CA SER A 45 -7.25 -10.97 15.51
C SER A 45 -6.60 -9.59 15.29
N PHE A 46 -7.19 -8.53 15.84
CA PHE A 46 -6.71 -7.16 15.62
C PHE A 46 -5.36 -6.89 16.27
N CYS A 47 -5.10 -7.42 17.48
CA CYS A 47 -3.82 -7.20 18.17
C CYS A 47 -2.61 -7.82 17.45
N ASN A 48 -2.83 -8.71 16.47
CA ASN A 48 -1.78 -9.35 15.68
C ASN A 48 -1.33 -8.53 14.47
N TYR A 49 -2.03 -7.44 14.13
CA TYR A 49 -1.64 -6.60 13.01
C TYR A 49 -0.62 -5.53 13.42
N LEU A 50 0.27 -5.20 12.51
CA LEU A 50 1.30 -4.20 12.72
C LEU A 50 0.67 -2.84 13.10
N ASP A 51 1.28 -2.12 14.03
CA ASP A 51 0.82 -0.83 14.56
C ASP A 51 -0.52 -0.85 15.32
N VAL A 52 -1.16 -2.00 15.48
CA VAL A 52 -2.40 -2.14 16.26
C VAL A 52 -2.06 -2.51 17.70
N SER A 53 -1.99 -1.50 18.57
CA SER A 53 -1.78 -1.71 20.01
C SER A 53 -3.02 -2.24 20.72
N GLY A 54 -2.87 -2.85 21.89
CA GLY A 54 -4.01 -3.30 22.71
C GLY A 54 -5.05 -2.21 22.96
N ASN A 55 -4.64 -0.99 23.27
CA ASN A 55 -5.53 0.16 23.44
C ASN A 55 -6.32 0.46 22.14
N LEU A 56 -5.65 0.41 20.98
CA LEU A 56 -6.34 0.62 19.69
C LEU A 56 -7.30 -0.54 19.39
N THR A 57 -6.90 -1.78 19.69
CA THR A 57 -7.75 -2.96 19.55
C THR A 57 -9.06 -2.82 20.35
N GLU A 58 -8.97 -2.52 21.64
CA GLU A 58 -10.15 -2.31 22.49
C GLU A 58 -11.06 -1.22 21.95
N ARG A 59 -10.49 -0.11 21.46
CA ARG A 59 -11.26 1.00 20.89
C ARG A 59 -11.97 0.60 19.61
N ILE A 60 -11.30 -0.18 18.72
CA ILE A 60 -11.91 -0.71 17.49
C ILE A 60 -13.10 -1.60 17.85
N VAL A 61 -12.93 -2.54 18.76
CA VAL A 61 -13.98 -3.50 19.17
C VAL A 61 -15.16 -2.76 19.82
N ASN A 62 -14.89 -1.89 20.82
CA ASN A 62 -15.92 -1.20 21.57
C ASN A 62 -16.72 -0.18 20.71
N ARG A 63 -16.13 0.32 19.62
CA ARG A 63 -16.74 1.29 18.73
C ARG A 63 -17.05 0.76 17.33
N SER A 64 -16.98 -0.55 17.14
CA SER A 64 -17.20 -1.20 15.83
C SER A 64 -18.51 -0.78 15.17
N ASN A 65 -19.60 -0.64 15.94
CA ASN A 65 -20.91 -0.22 15.45
C ASN A 65 -20.98 1.26 15.02
N GLU A 66 -20.00 2.07 15.41
CA GLU A 66 -19.93 3.49 15.06
C GLU A 66 -19.03 3.74 13.84
N ILE A 67 -18.25 2.73 13.41
CA ILE A 67 -17.34 2.85 12.27
C ILE A 67 -18.13 2.72 10.97
N ASN A 68 -18.19 3.83 10.22
CA ASN A 68 -18.93 3.91 8.96
C ASN A 68 -18.06 4.21 7.73
N GLY A 69 -16.74 4.42 7.92
CA GLY A 69 -15.80 4.70 6.83
C GLY A 69 -14.39 4.91 7.35
N PHE A 70 -13.41 4.84 6.46
CA PHE A 70 -11.99 4.83 6.77
C PHE A 70 -11.50 6.12 7.47
N LEU A 71 -11.79 7.28 6.90
CA LEU A 71 -11.43 8.58 7.50
C LEU A 71 -12.20 8.87 8.78
N GLN A 72 -13.47 8.50 8.80
CA GLN A 72 -14.32 8.65 9.97
C GLN A 72 -13.83 7.78 11.12
N ALA A 73 -13.44 6.51 10.84
CA ALA A 73 -12.85 5.61 11.82
C ALA A 73 -11.55 6.20 12.41
N ALA A 74 -10.66 6.73 11.56
CA ALA A 74 -9.43 7.34 12.01
C ALA A 74 -9.67 8.53 12.96
N SER A 75 -10.67 9.34 12.69
CA SER A 75 -11.08 10.45 13.55
C SER A 75 -11.75 9.99 14.85
N LEU A 76 -12.60 8.97 14.76
CA LEU A 76 -13.34 8.37 15.86
C LEU A 76 -12.42 7.73 16.91
N LEU A 77 -11.38 7.04 16.43
CA LEU A 77 -10.44 6.28 17.26
C LEU A 77 -9.30 7.15 17.81
N LYS A 78 -9.13 8.40 17.34
CA LYS A 78 -8.06 9.31 17.71
C LYS A 78 -8.04 9.60 19.23
N THR A 79 -6.82 9.71 19.77
CA THR A 79 -6.53 10.17 21.14
C THR A 79 -5.36 11.16 21.13
N LYS A 80 -4.95 11.64 22.32
CA LYS A 80 -3.72 12.44 22.44
C LYS A 80 -2.47 11.65 22.05
N GLU A 81 -2.45 10.35 22.32
CA GLU A 81 -1.30 9.44 22.06
C GLU A 81 -1.38 8.78 20.69
N LEU A 82 -2.58 8.57 20.15
CA LEU A 82 -2.81 7.96 18.86
C LEU A 82 -3.20 9.03 17.84
N THR A 83 -2.21 9.44 17.03
CA THR A 83 -2.46 10.42 15.95
C THR A 83 -3.31 9.82 14.85
N GLN A 84 -4.01 10.65 14.11
CA GLN A 84 -4.84 10.21 12.97
C GLN A 84 -4.05 9.40 11.94
N THR A 85 -2.86 9.86 11.58
CA THR A 85 -1.98 9.17 10.62
C THR A 85 -1.55 7.78 11.09
N ARG A 86 -1.27 7.63 12.41
CA ARG A 86 -0.94 6.32 12.99
C ARG A 86 -2.12 5.36 12.92
N ILE A 87 -3.33 5.85 13.19
CA ILE A 87 -4.55 5.03 13.09
C ILE A 87 -4.83 4.66 11.63
N GLN A 88 -4.72 5.60 10.69
CA GLN A 88 -4.90 5.31 9.26
C GLN A 88 -3.94 4.21 8.80
N ARG A 89 -2.68 4.26 9.22
CA ARG A 89 -1.70 3.21 8.91
C ARG A 89 -2.08 1.86 9.54
N ALA A 90 -2.50 1.85 10.80
CA ALA A 90 -2.97 0.64 11.47
C ALA A 90 -4.22 0.03 10.78
N LEU A 91 -5.17 0.86 10.36
CA LEU A 91 -6.34 0.40 9.60
C LEU A 91 -5.97 -0.18 8.23
N LEU A 92 -4.97 0.40 7.55
CA LEU A 92 -4.42 -0.18 6.31
C LEU A 92 -3.73 -1.52 6.58
N HIS A 93 -2.99 -1.66 7.69
CA HIS A 93 -2.39 -2.94 8.06
C HIS A 93 -3.44 -4.03 8.34
N ILE A 94 -4.58 -3.67 8.91
CA ILE A 94 -5.72 -4.60 9.07
C ILE A 94 -6.27 -5.02 7.69
N ILE A 95 -6.51 -4.07 6.79
CA ILE A 95 -7.05 -4.34 5.44
C ILE A 95 -6.08 -5.21 4.61
N LEU A 96 -4.78 -4.95 4.71
CA LEU A 96 -3.74 -5.63 3.96
C LEU A 96 -3.17 -6.87 4.68
N GLU A 97 -3.69 -7.18 5.88
CA GLU A 97 -3.26 -8.29 6.73
C GLU A 97 -1.76 -8.25 7.09
N ILE A 98 -1.16 -7.04 7.18
CA ILE A 98 0.25 -6.86 7.51
C ILE A 98 0.46 -7.06 9.01
N ARG A 99 1.31 -8.03 9.36
CA ARG A 99 1.57 -8.39 10.77
C ARG A 99 2.99 -8.06 11.22
N ASN A 100 3.96 -8.21 10.34
CA ASN A 100 5.37 -8.05 10.66
C ASN A 100 6.09 -7.24 9.59
N VAL A 101 7.21 -6.63 9.98
CA VAL A 101 8.17 -6.02 9.06
C VAL A 101 9.44 -6.86 9.11
N PRO A 102 10.05 -7.25 7.98
CA PRO A 102 11.31 -7.96 8.00
C PRO A 102 12.41 -7.09 8.64
N SER A 103 13.33 -7.71 9.36
CA SER A 103 14.43 -7.02 10.06
C SER A 103 15.47 -6.42 9.10
N ALA A 104 15.51 -6.90 7.87
CA ALA A 104 16.39 -6.42 6.81
C ALA A 104 15.62 -6.32 5.49
N VAL A 105 16.17 -5.55 4.53
CA VAL A 105 15.61 -5.45 3.18
C VAL A 105 15.94 -6.72 2.39
N PRO A 106 14.97 -7.60 2.08
CA PRO A 106 15.27 -8.90 1.48
C PRO A 106 15.56 -8.82 -0.01
N TYR A 107 15.11 -7.77 -0.71
CA TYR A 107 15.36 -7.56 -2.13
C TYR A 107 15.15 -6.09 -2.54
N ALA A 108 15.69 -5.71 -3.68
CA ALA A 108 15.38 -4.46 -4.35
C ALA A 108 14.66 -4.74 -5.67
N ARG A 109 13.49 -4.11 -5.88
CA ARG A 109 12.72 -4.26 -7.10
C ARG A 109 12.96 -3.09 -8.05
N VAL A 110 13.36 -3.37 -9.28
CA VAL A 110 13.51 -2.39 -10.35
C VAL A 110 12.16 -2.19 -11.03
N LEU A 111 11.62 -0.97 -11.01
CA LEU A 111 10.36 -0.63 -11.66
C LEU A 111 10.55 -0.07 -13.07
N GLY A 112 11.71 0.51 -13.34
CA GLY A 112 12.08 1.04 -14.64
C GLY A 112 13.50 1.58 -14.64
N PHE A 113 14.06 1.80 -15.83
CA PHE A 113 15.37 2.42 -16.02
C PHE A 113 15.51 2.99 -17.43
N ARG A 114 16.50 3.88 -17.64
CA ARG A 114 16.88 4.39 -18.95
C ARG A 114 17.68 3.34 -19.71
N ARG A 115 17.41 3.17 -21.00
CA ARG A 115 18.10 2.17 -21.85
C ARG A 115 19.62 2.28 -21.79
N GLU A 116 20.14 3.48 -21.82
CA GLU A 116 21.58 3.82 -21.68
C GLU A 116 22.18 3.38 -20.34
N SER A 117 21.37 3.23 -19.30
CA SER A 117 21.81 2.79 -17.97
C SER A 117 21.81 1.25 -17.80
N SER A 118 21.62 0.49 -18.87
CA SER A 118 21.57 -0.99 -18.78
C SER A 118 22.89 -1.62 -18.33
N SER A 119 24.03 -1.01 -18.66
CA SER A 119 25.35 -1.44 -18.18
C SER A 119 25.50 -1.23 -16.67
N LEU A 120 25.04 -0.08 -16.16
CA LEU A 120 25.04 0.24 -14.74
C LEU A 120 24.16 -0.76 -13.97
N LEU A 121 22.96 -1.10 -14.48
CA LEU A 121 22.08 -2.09 -13.86
C LEU A 121 22.72 -3.46 -13.75
N LYS A 122 23.47 -3.89 -14.77
CA LYS A 122 24.25 -5.15 -14.74
C LYS A 122 25.33 -5.11 -13.66
N GLU A 123 26.03 -4.00 -13.55
CA GLU A 123 27.08 -3.82 -12.53
C GLU A 123 26.49 -3.81 -11.11
N ILE A 124 25.39 -3.11 -10.88
CA ILE A 124 24.65 -3.14 -9.60
C ILE A 124 24.25 -4.58 -9.27
N LYS A 125 23.67 -5.30 -10.23
CA LYS A 125 23.23 -6.70 -10.01
C LYS A 125 24.42 -7.63 -9.64
N ARG A 126 25.62 -7.34 -10.18
CA ARG A 126 26.84 -8.14 -9.90
C ARG A 126 27.43 -7.83 -8.52
N SER A 127 27.40 -6.56 -8.10
CA SER A 127 28.07 -6.07 -6.89
C SER A 127 27.17 -5.98 -5.66
N SER A 128 25.85 -6.02 -5.84
CA SER A 128 24.90 -5.91 -4.75
C SER A 128 24.84 -7.16 -3.89
N SER A 129 24.86 -6.99 -2.57
CA SER A 129 24.59 -8.04 -1.59
C SER A 129 23.08 -8.35 -1.44
N ILE A 130 22.21 -7.47 -1.97
CA ILE A 130 20.76 -7.62 -1.93
C ILE A 130 20.29 -8.10 -3.32
N PRO A 131 19.45 -9.14 -3.41
CA PRO A 131 18.90 -9.59 -4.68
C PRO A 131 18.18 -8.46 -5.43
N LEU A 132 18.52 -8.29 -6.71
CA LEU A 132 17.90 -7.28 -7.58
C LEU A 132 16.86 -7.94 -8.48
N LEU A 133 15.59 -7.68 -8.18
CA LEU A 133 14.46 -8.26 -8.91
C LEU A 133 14.05 -7.35 -10.06
N THR A 134 14.33 -7.79 -11.28
CA THR A 134 13.94 -7.08 -12.52
C THR A 134 12.68 -7.67 -13.16
N LYS A 135 12.38 -8.95 -12.89
CA LYS A 135 11.15 -9.62 -13.33
C LYS A 135 10.56 -10.37 -12.13
N LEU A 136 9.27 -10.24 -11.92
CA LEU A 136 8.59 -10.96 -10.83
C LEU A 136 8.61 -12.49 -11.03
N ALA A 137 8.65 -12.96 -12.28
CA ALA A 137 8.76 -14.38 -12.60
C ALA A 137 10.06 -15.04 -12.10
N ASP A 138 11.11 -14.25 -11.85
CA ASP A 138 12.40 -14.78 -11.39
C ASP A 138 12.46 -14.86 -9.84
N ALA A 139 11.42 -14.45 -9.14
CA ALA A 139 11.41 -14.30 -7.68
C ALA A 139 11.69 -15.61 -6.95
N ASP A 140 11.05 -16.71 -7.35
CA ASP A 140 11.21 -18.03 -6.72
C ASP A 140 12.66 -18.57 -6.75
N SER A 141 13.44 -18.11 -7.74
CA SER A 141 14.85 -18.51 -7.88
C SER A 141 15.84 -17.57 -7.17
N LEU A 142 15.40 -16.34 -6.83
CA LEU A 142 16.24 -15.27 -6.31
C LEU A 142 16.02 -14.95 -4.84
N LEU A 143 14.83 -15.20 -4.32
CA LEU A 143 14.41 -14.78 -3.00
C LEU A 143 14.26 -15.97 -2.05
N ASP A 144 14.56 -15.72 -0.78
CA ASP A 144 14.23 -16.62 0.31
C ASP A 144 12.74 -16.53 0.69
N GLU A 145 12.31 -17.34 1.64
CA GLU A 145 10.92 -17.38 2.13
C GLU A 145 10.45 -16.00 2.64
N THR A 146 11.30 -15.25 3.32
CA THR A 146 11.00 -13.90 3.81
C THR A 146 10.78 -12.93 2.65
N GLY A 147 11.65 -12.99 1.65
CA GLY A 147 11.55 -12.18 0.44
C GLY A 147 10.30 -12.50 -0.38
N LEU A 148 9.99 -13.77 -0.54
CA LEU A 148 8.78 -14.22 -1.26
C LEU A 148 7.52 -13.79 -0.54
N LYS A 149 7.46 -13.91 0.79
CA LYS A 149 6.34 -13.45 1.59
C LYS A 149 6.12 -11.94 1.45
N LEU A 150 7.19 -11.15 1.62
CA LEU A 150 7.11 -9.69 1.44
C LEU A 150 6.69 -9.31 0.01
N LEU A 151 7.19 -10.04 -1.01
CA LEU A 151 6.80 -9.81 -2.39
C LEU A 151 5.31 -10.10 -2.61
N ALA A 152 4.78 -11.17 -2.03
CA ALA A 152 3.36 -11.50 -2.11
C ALA A 152 2.49 -10.41 -1.46
N GLU A 153 2.86 -9.94 -0.25
CA GLU A 153 2.16 -8.88 0.47
C GLU A 153 2.18 -7.55 -0.32
N THR A 154 3.33 -7.14 -0.83
CA THR A 154 3.46 -5.90 -1.61
C THR A 154 2.77 -5.97 -2.97
N THR A 155 2.80 -7.13 -3.62
CA THR A 155 2.07 -7.39 -4.87
C THR A 155 0.56 -7.37 -4.64
N PHE A 156 0.09 -7.97 -3.55
CA PHE A 156 -1.33 -7.90 -3.17
C PHE A 156 -1.78 -6.45 -2.95
N ALA A 157 -1.02 -5.65 -2.19
CA ALA A 157 -1.34 -4.25 -1.96
C ALA A 157 -1.41 -3.44 -3.27
N SER A 158 -0.43 -3.64 -4.17
CA SER A 158 -0.42 -3.00 -5.49
C SER A 158 -1.61 -3.41 -6.35
N ASN A 159 -1.95 -4.70 -6.37
CA ASN A 159 -3.08 -5.22 -7.13
C ASN A 159 -4.42 -4.74 -6.57
N LEU A 160 -4.56 -4.64 -5.24
CA LEU A 160 -5.76 -4.13 -4.60
C LEU A 160 -5.99 -2.67 -5.00
N TYR A 161 -4.96 -1.81 -4.87
CA TYR A 161 -5.03 -0.42 -5.31
C TYR A 161 -5.41 -0.30 -6.79
N GLU A 162 -4.72 -1.01 -7.66
CA GLU A 162 -4.97 -1.00 -9.11
C GLU A 162 -6.38 -1.48 -9.45
N LYS A 163 -6.85 -2.54 -8.75
CA LYS A 163 -8.20 -3.08 -8.98
C LYS A 163 -9.28 -2.06 -8.63
N LEU A 164 -9.16 -1.42 -7.47
CA LEU A 164 -10.08 -0.36 -7.05
C LEU A 164 -10.03 0.84 -7.99
N LEU A 165 -8.83 1.25 -8.42
CA LEU A 165 -8.66 2.33 -9.37
C LEU A 165 -9.30 2.01 -10.73
N CYS A 166 -9.13 0.78 -11.23
CA CYS A 166 -9.74 0.33 -12.47
C CYS A 166 -11.27 0.31 -12.39
N GLN A 167 -11.84 -0.09 -11.25
CA GLN A 167 -13.29 -0.02 -11.02
C GLN A 167 -13.81 1.43 -11.09
N LYS A 168 -13.06 2.37 -10.50
CA LYS A 168 -13.41 3.80 -10.50
C LYS A 168 -13.25 4.45 -11.87
N SER A 169 -12.19 4.11 -12.60
CA SER A 169 -11.83 4.73 -13.88
C SER A 169 -12.39 4.04 -15.12
N GLY A 170 -12.98 2.84 -14.98
CA GLY A 170 -13.41 2.00 -16.09
C GLY A 170 -12.27 1.37 -16.91
N LYS A 171 -11.01 1.49 -16.43
CA LYS A 171 -9.85 0.90 -17.11
C LYS A 171 -9.76 -0.61 -16.84
N LYS A 172 -9.10 -1.33 -17.75
CA LYS A 172 -8.84 -2.77 -17.58
C LYS A 172 -7.77 -2.98 -16.50
N PHE A 173 -8.06 -3.87 -15.56
CA PHE A 173 -7.07 -4.29 -14.56
C PHE A 173 -5.96 -5.13 -15.20
N ILE A 174 -4.72 -4.83 -14.84
CA ILE A 174 -3.52 -5.59 -15.22
C ILE A 174 -2.81 -6.01 -13.93
N HIS A 175 -2.71 -7.33 -13.74
CA HIS A 175 -2.05 -7.89 -12.56
C HIS A 175 -0.57 -7.51 -12.53
N GLU A 176 -0.02 -7.29 -11.34
CA GLU A 176 1.36 -6.81 -11.16
C GLU A 176 2.40 -7.71 -11.83
N TYR A 177 2.18 -9.03 -11.85
CA TYR A 177 3.03 -10.01 -12.56
C TYR A 177 3.02 -9.87 -14.09
N GLN A 178 2.03 -9.18 -14.64
CA GLN A 178 1.92 -8.92 -16.09
C GLN A 178 2.51 -7.58 -16.51
N LYS A 179 2.82 -6.72 -15.52
CA LYS A 179 3.43 -5.41 -15.79
C LYS A 179 4.90 -5.58 -16.19
N GLN A 180 5.27 -4.92 -17.27
CA GLN A 180 6.65 -4.88 -17.75
C GLN A 180 7.42 -3.73 -17.10
N LEU A 181 8.75 -3.85 -17.08
CA LEU A 181 9.63 -2.75 -16.72
C LEU A 181 9.42 -1.53 -17.62
N VAL A 182 9.38 -0.36 -17.02
CA VAL A 182 9.31 0.90 -17.77
C VAL A 182 10.70 1.20 -18.32
N LEU A 183 10.82 1.22 -19.64
CA LEU A 183 12.04 1.63 -20.34
C LEU A 183 11.86 3.06 -20.87
N ILE A 184 12.75 3.96 -20.49
CA ILE A 184 12.78 5.36 -20.88
C ILE A 184 13.96 5.60 -21.81
#